data_a0d85164b0879184236177a5593f7de3
#
_entry.id   a0d85164b0879184236177a5593f7de3
#
_cell.length_a   1.000
_cell.length_b   1.000
_cell.length_c   1.000
_cell.angle_alpha   90.00
_cell.angle_beta   90.00
_cell.angle_gamma   90.00
#
_symmetry.space_group_name_H-M   'P 1'
#
loop_
_entity.id
_entity.type
_entity.pdbx_description
1 polymer ?
#
loop_
_entity_poly.entity_id
_entity_poly.type
_entity_poly.pdbx_seq_one_letter_code
_entity_poly.pdbx_strand_id
1 'polypeptide(L)'
;GQSVRICRTGYTGEYGFEVLPAWDQAGPVWDALAEQVLSREGALCGLGARDSLRMEAGYPLHGNELSVDLSPLEARCAWAIGWDKPNFWGREALLRQKEAGPARRMYALEVTGRGVLRAGQTVRAGAKL
;
A
#
# COMPACT_ATOMS: atom_id res chain seq x y z
N GLY A 1 -23.54 -0.83 -24.31
CA GLY A 1 -22.30 -0.66 -23.56
C GLY A 1 -22.60 -0.11 -22.18
N GLN A 2 -21.79 -0.47 -21.19
CA GLN A 2 -21.96 -0.02 -19.81
C GLN A 2 -20.96 1.11 -19.53
N SER A 3 -21.42 2.13 -18.79
CA SER A 3 -20.55 3.24 -18.40
C SER A 3 -19.76 2.87 -17.15
N VAL A 4 -18.43 2.95 -17.22
CA VAL A 4 -17.53 2.70 -16.10
C VAL A 4 -16.53 3.84 -15.96
N ARG A 5 -16.05 4.10 -14.74
CA ARG A 5 -14.89 4.95 -14.54
C ARG A 5 -13.64 4.08 -14.54
N ILE A 6 -12.65 4.47 -15.32
CA ILE A 6 -11.35 3.81 -15.35
C ILE A 6 -10.31 4.79 -14.82
N CYS A 7 -9.59 4.38 -13.78
CA CYS A 7 -8.48 5.12 -13.22
C CYS A 7 -7.18 4.43 -13.62
N ARG A 8 -6.19 5.20 -14.10
CA ARG A 8 -4.85 4.67 -14.33
C ARG A 8 -4.04 4.68 -13.04
N THR A 9 -4.53 3.92 -12.08
CA THR A 9 -3.98 3.74 -10.76
C THR A 9 -3.97 2.26 -10.43
N GLY A 10 -3.22 1.86 -9.40
CA GLY A 10 -3.13 0.49 -8.94
C GLY A 10 -2.42 0.40 -7.62
N TYR A 11 -2.32 -0.81 -7.09
CA TYR A 11 -1.74 -1.10 -5.79
C TYR A 11 -0.84 -2.35 -5.83
N THR A 12 -0.19 -2.56 -6.96
CA THR A 12 0.63 -3.77 -7.20
C THR A 12 2.08 -3.46 -7.56
N GLY A 13 2.41 -2.17 -7.75
CA GLY A 13 3.73 -1.77 -8.26
C GLY A 13 3.87 -1.89 -9.77
N GLU A 14 2.87 -2.44 -10.45
CA GLU A 14 2.87 -2.69 -11.88
C GLU A 14 1.86 -1.81 -12.63
N TYR A 15 2.00 -1.74 -13.94
CA TYR A 15 1.03 -1.04 -14.77
C TYR A 15 -0.33 -1.70 -14.71
N GLY A 16 -1.36 -0.89 -14.44
CA GLY A 16 -2.71 -1.39 -14.30
C GLY A 16 -3.75 -0.29 -14.28
N PHE A 17 -4.99 -0.74 -14.08
CA PHE A 17 -6.15 0.13 -14.02
C PHE A 17 -7.08 -0.33 -12.89
N GLU A 18 -7.77 0.63 -12.31
CA GLU A 18 -8.89 0.37 -11.41
C GLU A 18 -10.17 0.71 -12.15
N VAL A 19 -11.10 -0.25 -12.17
CA VAL A 19 -12.38 -0.13 -12.88
C VAL A 19 -13.48 0.01 -11.85
N LEU A 20 -14.22 1.12 -11.90
CA LEU A 20 -15.29 1.44 -10.95
C LEU A 20 -16.63 1.49 -11.72
N PRO A 21 -17.37 0.39 -11.77
CA PRO A 21 -18.73 0.35 -12.30
C PRO A 21 -19.74 0.87 -11.27
N ALA A 22 -20.98 1.14 -11.72
CA ALA A 22 -22.10 1.23 -10.80
C ALA A 22 -22.34 -0.13 -10.11
N TRP A 23 -22.95 -0.13 -8.94
CA TRP A 23 -23.10 -1.34 -8.13
C TRP A 23 -23.82 -2.47 -8.84
N ASP A 24 -24.92 -2.15 -9.50
CA ASP A 24 -25.74 -3.08 -10.29
C ASP A 24 -25.04 -3.59 -11.56
N GLN A 25 -23.97 -2.93 -12.00
CA GLN A 25 -23.17 -3.29 -13.16
C GLN A 25 -21.88 -4.06 -12.81
N ALA A 26 -21.57 -4.22 -11.52
CA ALA A 26 -20.33 -4.83 -11.09
C ALA A 26 -20.18 -6.27 -11.58
N GLY A 27 -21.21 -7.10 -11.49
CA GLY A 27 -21.21 -8.48 -11.97
C GLY A 27 -20.95 -8.58 -13.48
N PRO A 28 -21.79 -7.98 -14.33
CA PRO A 28 -21.58 -8.01 -15.78
C PRO A 28 -20.23 -7.44 -16.24
N VAL A 29 -19.71 -6.40 -15.58
CA VAL A 29 -18.37 -5.85 -15.88
C VAL A 29 -17.28 -6.83 -15.48
N TRP A 30 -17.40 -7.45 -14.30
CA TRP A 30 -16.48 -8.49 -13.85
C TRP A 30 -16.43 -9.66 -14.81
N ASP A 31 -17.57 -10.21 -15.21
CA ASP A 31 -17.66 -11.38 -16.10
C ASP A 31 -17.00 -11.07 -17.45
N ALA A 32 -17.26 -9.91 -18.02
CA ALA A 32 -16.65 -9.49 -19.27
C ALA A 32 -15.12 -9.32 -19.17
N LEU A 33 -14.62 -8.78 -18.07
CA LEU A 33 -13.18 -8.64 -17.83
C LEU A 33 -12.53 -10.00 -17.57
N ALA A 34 -13.16 -10.84 -16.75
CA ALA A 34 -12.66 -12.16 -16.43
C ALA A 34 -12.52 -13.04 -17.68
N GLU A 35 -13.51 -13.05 -18.58
CA GLU A 35 -13.45 -13.73 -19.87
C GLU A 35 -12.23 -13.28 -20.69
N GLN A 36 -12.01 -11.95 -20.78
CA GLN A 36 -10.89 -11.40 -21.53
C GLN A 36 -9.53 -11.71 -20.91
N VAL A 37 -9.44 -11.73 -19.59
CA VAL A 37 -8.21 -12.09 -18.86
C VAL A 37 -7.88 -13.56 -19.09
N LEU A 38 -8.84 -14.44 -18.88
CA LEU A 38 -8.64 -15.90 -19.01
C LEU A 38 -8.36 -16.33 -20.45
N SER A 39 -8.99 -15.70 -21.45
CA SER A 39 -8.72 -15.98 -22.87
C SER A 39 -7.32 -15.57 -23.31
N ARG A 40 -6.60 -14.79 -22.51
CA ARG A 40 -5.22 -14.35 -22.75
C ARG A 40 -4.22 -14.98 -21.79
N GLU A 41 -4.55 -16.12 -21.23
CA GLU A 41 -3.70 -16.85 -20.27
C GLU A 41 -3.42 -16.06 -18.98
N GLY A 42 -4.23 -15.05 -18.67
CA GLY A 42 -4.18 -14.34 -17.40
C GLY A 42 -4.83 -15.13 -16.27
N ALA A 43 -4.70 -14.64 -15.06
CA ALA A 43 -5.25 -15.26 -13.87
C ALA A 43 -6.13 -14.29 -13.08
N LEU A 44 -7.18 -14.85 -12.45
CA LEU A 44 -7.99 -14.12 -11.49
C LEU A 44 -7.29 -14.17 -10.13
N CYS A 45 -6.99 -13.01 -9.57
CA CYS A 45 -6.25 -12.87 -8.31
C CYS A 45 -7.15 -12.32 -7.21
N GLY A 46 -7.01 -12.87 -6.01
CA GLY A 46 -7.74 -12.43 -4.83
C GLY A 46 -6.95 -11.46 -3.95
N LEU A 47 -7.50 -11.20 -2.76
CA LEU A 47 -6.92 -10.27 -1.78
C LEU A 47 -5.53 -10.70 -1.30
N GLY A 48 -5.23 -11.99 -1.22
CA GLY A 48 -3.91 -12.48 -0.83
C GLY A 48 -2.82 -12.09 -1.84
N ALA A 49 -3.11 -12.17 -3.14
CA ALA A 49 -2.19 -11.71 -4.18
C ALA A 49 -2.01 -10.19 -4.11
N ARG A 50 -3.12 -9.43 -3.90
CA ARG A 50 -3.06 -7.98 -3.71
C ARG A 50 -2.15 -7.60 -2.53
N ASP A 51 -2.25 -8.31 -1.41
CA ASP A 51 -1.44 -8.01 -0.22
C ASP A 51 0.05 -8.34 -0.45
N SER A 52 0.36 -9.45 -1.09
CA SER A 52 1.75 -9.80 -1.43
C SER A 52 2.37 -8.79 -2.39
N LEU A 53 1.68 -8.46 -3.47
CA LEU A 53 2.19 -7.54 -4.50
C LEU A 53 2.38 -6.12 -3.95
N ARG A 54 1.42 -5.58 -3.19
CA ARG A 54 1.57 -4.24 -2.59
C ARG A 54 2.74 -4.19 -1.60
N MET A 55 2.96 -5.28 -0.86
CA MET A 55 4.02 -5.36 0.12
C MET A 55 5.40 -5.43 -0.56
N GLU A 56 5.54 -6.23 -1.61
CA GLU A 56 6.74 -6.28 -2.44
C GLU A 56 7.05 -4.93 -3.10
N ALA A 57 6.01 -4.21 -3.52
CA ALA A 57 6.13 -2.85 -4.05
C ALA A 57 6.42 -1.77 -2.98
N GLY A 58 6.38 -2.12 -1.71
CA GLY A 58 6.58 -1.20 -0.59
C GLY A 58 5.38 -0.28 -0.33
N TYR A 59 4.17 -0.64 -0.78
CA TYR A 59 2.97 0.15 -0.57
C TYR A 59 2.35 -0.12 0.81
N PRO A 60 2.24 0.89 1.67
CA PRO A 60 1.67 0.71 3.00
C PRO A 60 0.16 0.47 2.94
N LEU A 61 -0.35 -0.33 3.88
CA LEU A 61 -1.76 -0.62 4.06
C LEU A 61 -2.25 -0.03 5.37
N HIS A 62 -3.42 0.64 5.34
CA HIS A 62 -4.06 1.11 6.55
C HIS A 62 -4.51 -0.07 7.42
N GLY A 63 -4.20 0.01 8.72
CA GLY A 63 -4.39 -1.07 9.67
C GLY A 63 -3.13 -1.92 9.91
N ASN A 64 -2.15 -1.84 9.01
CA ASN A 64 -0.85 -2.49 9.15
C ASN A 64 0.27 -1.43 9.31
N GLU A 65 0.75 -0.90 8.18
CA GLU A 65 1.83 0.08 8.14
C GLU A 65 1.35 1.52 8.38
N LEU A 66 0.05 1.78 8.26
CA LEU A 66 -0.58 3.06 8.53
C LEU A 66 -1.66 2.90 9.58
N SER A 67 -1.70 3.81 10.54
CA SER A 67 -2.75 3.88 11.57
C SER A 67 -2.85 5.30 12.14
N VAL A 68 -3.81 5.52 13.00
CA VAL A 68 -3.93 6.80 13.73
C VAL A 68 -2.79 7.03 14.73
N ASP A 69 -2.06 5.97 15.11
CA ASP A 69 -0.95 5.99 16.06
C ASP A 69 0.41 6.13 15.38
N LEU A 70 0.44 6.18 14.04
CA LEU A 70 1.64 6.30 13.23
C LEU A 70 1.62 7.59 12.43
N SER A 71 2.62 8.44 12.63
CA SER A 71 2.77 9.61 11.80
C SER A 71 3.25 9.25 10.38
N PRO A 72 2.98 10.09 9.38
CA PRO A 72 3.53 9.90 8.04
C PRO A 72 5.07 9.85 8.00
N LEU A 73 5.76 10.49 8.94
CA LEU A 73 7.21 10.45 9.06
C LEU A 73 7.70 9.09 9.56
N GLU A 74 7.01 8.51 10.54
CA GLU A 74 7.29 7.17 11.03
C GLU A 74 7.03 6.10 9.96
N ALA A 75 5.93 6.25 9.22
CA ALA A 75 5.52 5.37 8.13
C ALA A 75 6.34 5.56 6.83
N ARG A 76 7.33 6.49 6.79
CA ARG A 76 8.12 6.85 5.61
C ARG A 76 7.28 7.39 4.44
N CYS A 77 6.14 7.99 4.75
CA CYS A 77 5.24 8.65 3.79
C CYS A 77 5.41 10.18 3.77
N ALA A 78 6.57 10.69 4.18
CA ALA A 78 6.87 12.13 4.19
C ALA A 78 6.71 12.79 2.80
N TRP A 79 6.88 12.04 1.74
CA TRP A 79 6.73 12.48 0.36
C TRP A 79 5.28 12.88 0.02
N ALA A 80 4.29 12.33 0.73
CA ALA A 80 2.87 12.62 0.53
C ALA A 80 2.42 13.89 1.25
N ILE A 81 3.28 14.49 2.10
CA ILE A 81 2.95 15.69 2.86
C ILE A 81 3.20 16.93 1.99
N GLY A 82 2.19 17.76 1.84
CA GLY A 82 2.31 19.04 1.15
C GLY A 82 3.04 20.10 1.99
N TRP A 83 4.34 19.97 2.15
CA TRP A 83 5.17 20.84 2.99
C TRP A 83 5.10 22.33 2.61
N ASP A 84 4.90 22.61 1.33
CA ASP A 84 4.81 23.97 0.79
C ASP A 84 3.46 24.64 1.09
N LYS A 85 2.47 23.88 1.57
CA LYS A 85 1.20 24.47 1.98
C LYS A 85 1.39 25.30 3.24
N PRO A 86 0.84 26.52 3.29
CA PRO A 86 1.03 27.41 4.45
C PRO A 86 0.35 26.87 5.70
N ASN A 87 -0.74 26.09 5.54
CA ASN A 87 -1.49 25.55 6.66
C ASN A 87 -2.20 24.24 6.29
N PHE A 88 -2.22 23.28 7.22
CA PHE A 88 -3.04 22.06 7.22
C PHE A 88 -3.05 21.46 8.64
N TRP A 89 -4.00 20.62 8.92
CA TRP A 89 -4.13 19.99 10.25
C TRP A 89 -2.90 19.12 10.57
N GLY A 90 -2.31 19.36 11.73
CA GLY A 90 -1.12 18.63 12.18
C GLY A 90 0.22 19.16 11.64
N ARG A 91 0.23 20.21 10.81
CA ARG A 91 1.46 20.77 10.22
C ARG A 91 2.55 21.04 11.24
N GLU A 92 2.22 21.76 12.33
CA GLU A 92 3.20 22.11 13.37
C GLU A 92 3.76 20.87 14.08
N ALA A 93 2.92 19.89 14.37
CA ALA A 93 3.35 18.63 14.99
C ALA A 93 4.31 17.88 14.08
N LEU A 94 4.00 17.81 12.78
CA LEU A 94 4.87 17.16 11.79
C LEU A 94 6.18 17.92 11.58
N LEU A 95 6.19 19.26 11.63
CA LEU A 95 7.43 20.04 11.56
C LEU A 95 8.32 19.79 12.76
N ARG A 96 7.78 19.81 13.98
CA ARG A 96 8.53 19.46 15.20
C ARG A 96 9.10 18.03 15.12
N GLN A 97 8.30 17.07 14.66
CA GLN A 97 8.76 15.70 14.52
C GLN A 97 9.83 15.57 13.43
N LYS A 98 9.73 16.33 12.34
CA LYS A 98 10.73 16.36 11.27
C LYS A 98 12.06 16.90 11.77
N GLU A 99 12.04 17.95 12.56
CA GLU A 99 13.21 18.58 13.16
C GLU A 99 13.90 17.67 14.19
N ALA A 100 13.13 17.10 15.10
CA ALA A 100 13.64 16.19 16.13
C ALA A 100 14.05 14.80 15.58
N GLY A 101 13.52 14.44 14.42
CA GLY A 101 13.54 13.08 13.89
C GLY A 101 12.46 12.20 14.53
N PRO A 102 11.84 11.29 13.77
CA PRO A 102 10.85 10.37 14.31
C PRO A 102 11.50 9.36 15.25
N ALA A 103 10.87 9.08 16.40
CA ALA A 103 11.36 8.16 17.42
C ALA A 103 11.45 6.70 16.93
N ARG A 104 10.62 6.34 15.96
CA ARG A 104 10.58 5.04 15.28
C ARG A 104 10.39 5.21 13.80
N ARG A 105 10.82 4.26 13.00
CA ARG A 105 10.66 4.28 11.54
C ARG A 105 10.35 2.90 11.02
N MET A 106 9.53 2.86 10.01
CA MET A 106 9.25 1.65 9.26
C MET A 106 10.41 1.30 8.33
N TYR A 107 10.68 0.01 8.23
CA TYR A 107 11.65 -0.55 7.29
C TYR A 107 11.06 -1.78 6.61
N ALA A 108 11.31 -1.91 5.32
CA ALA A 108 11.09 -3.15 4.61
C ALA A 108 12.20 -4.14 4.97
N LEU A 109 11.82 -5.41 5.15
CA LEU A 109 12.74 -6.50 5.46
C LEU A 109 12.61 -7.57 4.37
N GLU A 110 13.76 -8.03 3.87
CA GLU A 110 13.83 -9.17 2.97
C GLU A 110 14.26 -10.42 3.74
N VAL A 111 13.53 -11.51 3.55
CA VAL A 111 13.84 -12.80 4.18
C VAL A 111 14.89 -13.51 3.33
N THR A 112 16.12 -13.55 3.78
CA THR A 112 17.24 -14.20 3.07
C THR A 112 17.43 -15.68 3.40
N GLY A 113 16.73 -16.18 4.42
CA GLY A 113 16.82 -17.57 4.89
C GLY A 113 15.45 -18.28 4.86
N ARG A 114 15.43 -19.51 5.37
CA ARG A 114 14.18 -20.26 5.55
C ARG A 114 13.40 -19.69 6.73
N GLY A 115 12.13 -19.43 6.53
CA GLY A 115 11.23 -18.94 7.59
C GLY A 115 10.14 -18.04 7.04
N VAL A 116 9.19 -17.73 7.90
CA VAL A 116 8.11 -16.78 7.61
C VAL A 116 8.10 -15.75 8.72
N LEU A 117 8.21 -14.48 8.34
CA LEU A 117 8.03 -13.38 9.30
C LEU A 117 6.56 -13.27 9.69
N ARG A 118 6.32 -13.08 10.97
CA ARG A 118 4.98 -12.90 11.52
C ARG A 118 4.90 -11.65 12.37
N ALA A 119 3.73 -11.05 12.43
CA ALA A 119 3.48 -9.92 13.32
C ALA A 119 3.85 -10.24 14.78
N GLY A 120 4.42 -9.27 15.48
CA GLY A 120 4.84 -9.40 16.87
C GLY A 120 6.20 -10.05 17.10
N GLN A 121 6.90 -10.49 16.06
CA GLN A 121 8.26 -10.99 16.21
C GLN A 121 9.25 -9.85 16.51
N THR A 122 10.20 -10.13 17.39
CA THR A 122 11.26 -9.16 17.71
C THR A 122 12.28 -9.10 16.58
N VAL A 123 12.56 -7.89 16.10
CA VAL A 123 13.64 -7.60 15.16
C VAL A 123 14.83 -7.05 15.94
N ARG A 124 16.02 -7.61 15.72
CA ARG A 124 17.26 -7.14 16.34
C ARG A 124 18.22 -6.69 15.25
N ALA A 125 18.78 -5.50 15.38
CA ALA A 125 19.83 -4.99 14.50
C ALA A 125 21.21 -5.21 15.18
N GLY A 126 22.06 -6.01 14.52
CA GLY A 126 23.41 -6.28 15.01
C GLY A 126 23.43 -7.17 16.26
N ALA A 127 23.54 -8.47 16.08
CA ALA A 127 23.91 -9.35 17.19
C ALA A 127 25.40 -9.21 17.45
N LYS A 128 25.80 -8.39 18.44
CA LYS A 128 26.98 -8.76 19.25
C LYS A 128 26.50 -9.85 20.20
N LEU A 129 26.88 -11.08 19.93
CA LEU A 129 26.91 -12.14 20.94
C LEU A 129 27.85 -11.75 22.05
#